data_4c333503f0805ef9716e7657a0e17f17
#
_entry.id   4c333503f0805ef9716e7657a0e17f17
#
_cell.length_a   1.000
_cell.length_b   1.000
_cell.length_c   1.000
_cell.angle_alpha   90.00
_cell.angle_beta   90.00
_cell.angle_gamma   90.00
#
_symmetry.space_group_name_H-M   'P 1'
#
loop_
_entity.id
_entity.type
_entity.pdbx_description
1 polymer ?
#
loop_
_entity_poly.entity_id
_entity_poly.type
_entity_poly.pdbx_seq_one_letter_code
_entity_poly.pdbx_strand_id
1 'polypeptide(L)'
;MDNLSIILVDDHKLFREGLKSLLENFSYIGHIKEASNGREFLQLLDNTTPDVVFMDIEMPEMDGITATRKAIDAYPDLNMVALSMYGNENYYTQMINAGAKGFILKNSGIQDVENAIQNVMSGNNYFSQEIFQRLIQGLGRKQQKSVNPELSAREEEIVFLICKGLSNQEIADKLYLSKRTVDKHRENILSKTHSKNTAGIVMYAVKNGIVEV
;
A
#
# COMPACT_ATOMS: atom_id res chain seq x y z
N MET A 1 -17.33 0.16 11.00
CA MET A 1 -16.63 1.29 10.34
C MET A 1 -17.69 2.33 10.07
N ASP A 2 -17.76 3.37 10.87
CA ASP A 2 -18.77 4.38 10.69
C ASP A 2 -18.11 5.75 10.58
N ASN A 3 -18.53 6.53 9.60
CA ASN A 3 -18.11 7.93 9.43
C ASN A 3 -16.64 8.15 9.07
N LEU A 4 -16.09 7.37 8.12
CA LEU A 4 -14.69 7.50 7.67
C LEU A 4 -14.42 8.86 7.02
N SER A 5 -13.26 9.43 7.32
CA SER A 5 -12.73 10.65 6.72
C SER A 5 -11.74 10.29 5.62
N ILE A 6 -11.98 10.76 4.40
CA ILE A 6 -11.17 10.49 3.21
C ILE A 6 -10.57 11.79 2.66
N ILE A 7 -9.34 11.72 2.17
CA ILE A 7 -8.77 12.77 1.32
C ILE A 7 -8.53 12.19 -0.07
N LEU A 8 -9.04 12.87 -1.10
CA LEU A 8 -8.77 12.59 -2.51
C LEU A 8 -7.75 13.60 -3.03
N VAL A 9 -6.63 13.11 -3.53
CA VAL A 9 -5.54 13.93 -4.06
C VAL A 9 -5.29 13.55 -5.50
N ASP A 10 -5.68 14.42 -6.44
CA ASP A 10 -5.57 14.19 -7.88
C ASP A 10 -5.67 15.52 -8.61
N ASP A 11 -4.85 15.79 -9.61
CA ASP A 11 -4.92 17.02 -10.40
C ASP A 11 -6.02 16.98 -11.47
N HIS A 12 -6.51 15.78 -11.82
CA HIS A 12 -7.60 15.59 -12.77
C HIS A 12 -8.96 15.82 -12.11
N LYS A 13 -9.49 17.04 -12.22
CA LYS A 13 -10.73 17.44 -11.56
C LYS A 13 -11.90 16.48 -11.83
N LEU A 14 -12.10 16.09 -13.10
CA LEU A 14 -13.22 15.21 -13.47
C LEU A 14 -13.13 13.82 -12.80
N PHE A 15 -11.93 13.25 -12.75
CA PHE A 15 -11.71 11.97 -12.07
C PHE A 15 -11.98 12.10 -10.57
N ARG A 16 -11.46 13.16 -9.94
CA ARG A 16 -11.64 13.43 -8.51
C ARG A 16 -13.10 13.60 -8.13
N GLU A 17 -13.87 14.41 -8.91
CA GLU A 17 -15.31 14.59 -8.71
C GLU A 17 -16.08 13.28 -8.93
N GLY A 18 -15.71 12.49 -9.93
CA GLY A 18 -16.32 11.18 -10.19
C GLY A 18 -16.07 10.19 -9.05
N LEU A 19 -14.83 10.06 -8.58
CA LEU A 19 -14.48 9.19 -7.47
C LEU A 19 -15.17 9.62 -6.17
N LYS A 20 -15.25 10.93 -5.90
CA LYS A 20 -15.98 11.49 -4.78
C LYS A 20 -17.45 11.07 -4.80
N SER A 21 -18.13 11.28 -5.94
CA SER A 21 -19.54 10.90 -6.09
C SER A 21 -19.79 9.40 -5.89
N LEU A 22 -18.83 8.56 -6.29
CA LEU A 22 -18.89 7.12 -6.05
C LEU A 22 -18.73 6.78 -4.57
N LEU A 23 -17.78 7.41 -3.89
CA LEU A 23 -17.51 7.21 -2.46
C LEU A 23 -18.65 7.70 -1.57
N GLU A 24 -19.34 8.77 -1.94
CA GLU A 24 -20.52 9.32 -1.21
C GLU A 24 -21.70 8.33 -1.17
N ASN A 25 -21.72 7.29 -2.03
CA ASN A 25 -22.75 6.24 -1.95
C ASN A 25 -22.48 5.20 -0.86
N PHE A 26 -21.30 5.16 -0.27
CA PHE A 26 -20.99 4.26 0.83
C PHE A 26 -21.43 4.87 2.16
N SER A 27 -22.39 4.25 2.84
CA SER A 27 -23.00 4.75 4.09
C SER A 27 -22.01 4.92 5.26
N TYR A 28 -20.84 4.27 5.18
CA TYR A 28 -19.80 4.35 6.19
C TYR A 28 -18.75 5.47 5.93
N ILE A 29 -18.88 6.21 4.82
CA ILE A 29 -18.03 7.37 4.52
C ILE A 29 -18.73 8.64 4.98
N GLY A 30 -18.07 9.41 5.84
CA GLY A 30 -18.64 10.61 6.44
C GLY A 30 -18.17 11.91 5.79
N HIS A 31 -16.87 12.04 5.58
CA HIS A 31 -16.29 13.28 5.08
C HIS A 31 -15.25 13.01 4.00
N ILE A 32 -15.36 13.75 2.89
CA ILE A 32 -14.38 13.69 1.81
C ILE A 32 -13.81 15.10 1.60
N LYS A 33 -12.48 15.23 1.75
CA LYS A 33 -11.74 16.43 1.38
C LYS A 33 -10.99 16.18 0.08
N GLU A 34 -10.68 17.26 -0.63
CA GLU A 34 -10.03 17.20 -1.93
C GLU A 34 -8.78 18.08 -1.94
N ALA A 35 -7.75 17.64 -2.66
CA ALA A 35 -6.56 18.40 -2.99
C ALA A 35 -6.19 18.16 -4.47
N SER A 36 -5.58 19.14 -5.12
CA SER A 36 -5.19 19.06 -6.53
C SER A 36 -3.70 18.75 -6.74
N ASN A 37 -2.92 18.71 -5.67
CA ASN A 37 -1.49 18.40 -5.67
C ASN A 37 -1.00 18.02 -4.27
N GLY A 38 0.23 17.51 -4.20
CA GLY A 38 0.82 17.08 -2.94
C GLY A 38 1.03 18.19 -1.91
N ARG A 39 1.18 19.45 -2.34
CA ARG A 39 1.34 20.59 -1.42
C ARG A 39 0.04 20.91 -0.70
N GLU A 40 -1.07 21.01 -1.44
CA GLU A 40 -2.41 21.20 -0.86
C GLU A 40 -2.77 20.06 0.08
N PHE A 41 -2.44 18.82 -0.28
CA PHE A 41 -2.64 17.66 0.57
C PHE A 41 -1.92 17.80 1.91
N LEU A 42 -0.64 18.15 1.92
CA LEU A 42 0.11 18.31 3.17
C LEU A 42 -0.47 19.44 4.06
N GLN A 43 -0.95 20.54 3.46
CA GLN A 43 -1.65 21.59 4.20
C GLN A 43 -2.96 21.10 4.84
N LEU A 44 -3.68 20.20 4.16
CA LEU A 44 -4.88 19.59 4.75
C LEU A 44 -4.55 18.72 5.96
N LEU A 45 -3.42 18.02 5.96
CA LEU A 45 -2.99 17.18 7.08
C LEU A 45 -2.70 17.98 8.35
N ASP A 46 -2.31 19.24 8.23
CA ASP A 46 -2.08 20.11 9.41
C ASP A 46 -3.34 20.27 10.29
N ASN A 47 -4.53 20.10 9.69
CA ASN A 47 -5.81 20.34 10.34
C ASN A 47 -6.79 19.15 10.22
N THR A 48 -6.34 18.01 9.73
CA THR A 48 -7.22 16.85 9.48
C THR A 48 -6.43 15.56 9.61
N THR A 49 -7.01 14.60 10.31
CA THR A 49 -6.51 13.22 10.39
C THR A 49 -7.42 12.32 9.56
N PRO A 50 -7.12 12.06 8.28
CA PRO A 50 -7.95 11.17 7.47
C PRO A 50 -7.72 9.71 7.85
N ASP A 51 -8.76 8.89 7.70
CA ASP A 51 -8.66 7.44 7.85
C ASP A 51 -7.98 6.81 6.62
N VAL A 52 -8.29 7.33 5.42
CA VAL A 52 -7.71 6.88 4.14
C VAL A 52 -7.41 8.07 3.24
N VAL A 53 -6.28 8.02 2.56
CA VAL A 53 -5.90 8.98 1.51
C VAL A 53 -5.76 8.24 0.18
N PHE A 54 -6.50 8.69 -0.83
CA PHE A 54 -6.27 8.30 -2.22
C PHE A 54 -5.35 9.33 -2.87
N MET A 55 -4.19 8.89 -3.35
CA MET A 55 -3.10 9.75 -3.83
C MET A 55 -2.75 9.43 -5.28
N ASP A 56 -2.99 10.37 -6.17
CA ASP A 56 -2.42 10.29 -7.52
C ASP A 56 -0.90 10.38 -7.48
N ILE A 57 -0.24 9.74 -8.43
CA ILE A 57 1.22 9.69 -8.50
C ILE A 57 1.77 10.93 -9.21
N GLU A 58 1.23 11.24 -10.37
CA GLU A 58 1.74 12.30 -11.25
C GLU A 58 0.91 13.57 -11.11
N MET A 59 1.41 14.53 -10.38
CA MET A 59 0.74 15.80 -10.15
C MET A 59 1.73 16.97 -10.28
N PRO A 60 1.25 18.17 -10.65
CA PRO A 60 2.08 19.38 -10.68
C PRO A 60 2.51 19.81 -9.26
N GLU A 61 3.49 20.69 -9.15
CA GLU A 61 4.07 21.29 -7.94
C GLU A 61 4.72 20.27 -6.99
N MET A 62 4.02 19.26 -6.58
CA MET A 62 4.51 18.16 -5.75
C MET A 62 3.81 16.86 -6.15
N ASP A 63 4.59 15.91 -6.65
CA ASP A 63 4.12 14.58 -7.02
C ASP A 63 3.67 13.76 -5.80
N GLY A 64 2.87 12.71 -6.07
CA GLY A 64 2.30 11.87 -5.03
C GLY A 64 3.33 11.03 -4.27
N ILE A 65 4.46 10.67 -4.88
CA ILE A 65 5.52 9.90 -4.22
C ILE A 65 6.19 10.76 -3.14
N THR A 66 6.54 11.99 -3.51
CA THR A 66 7.15 12.97 -2.59
C THR A 66 6.17 13.33 -1.46
N ALA A 67 4.90 13.55 -1.79
CA ALA A 67 3.85 13.86 -0.82
C ALA A 67 3.63 12.69 0.14
N THR A 68 3.52 11.46 -0.37
CA THR A 68 3.35 10.25 0.45
C THR A 68 4.52 10.07 1.42
N ARG A 69 5.77 10.21 0.93
CA ARG A 69 6.96 10.06 1.79
C ARG A 69 6.93 11.04 2.96
N LYS A 70 6.68 12.34 2.69
CA LYS A 70 6.59 13.36 3.73
C LYS A 70 5.45 13.11 4.71
N ALA A 71 4.29 12.68 4.20
CA ALA A 71 3.15 12.37 5.04
C ALA A 71 3.41 11.18 5.95
N ILE A 72 3.98 10.09 5.45
CA ILE A 72 4.30 8.88 6.23
C ILE A 72 5.44 9.13 7.23
N ASP A 73 6.42 9.97 6.89
CA ASP A 73 7.48 10.34 7.82
C ASP A 73 6.93 11.13 9.03
N ALA A 74 5.86 11.93 8.83
CA ALA A 74 5.18 12.69 9.90
C ALA A 74 4.06 11.87 10.58
N TYR A 75 3.36 11.03 9.84
CA TYR A 75 2.20 10.24 10.27
C TYR A 75 2.35 8.79 9.82
N PRO A 76 3.13 7.95 10.53
CA PRO A 76 3.47 6.58 10.10
C PRO A 76 2.27 5.63 9.92
N ASP A 77 1.20 5.86 10.66
CA ASP A 77 0.00 5.02 10.64
C ASP A 77 -0.99 5.37 9.51
N LEU A 78 -0.74 6.45 8.76
CA LEU A 78 -1.62 6.93 7.72
C LEU A 78 -1.85 5.85 6.63
N ASN A 79 -3.11 5.65 6.24
CA ASN A 79 -3.45 4.70 5.20
C ASN A 79 -3.44 5.39 3.83
N MET A 80 -2.32 5.24 3.12
CA MET A 80 -2.13 5.79 1.78
C MET A 80 -2.44 4.73 0.72
N VAL A 81 -3.37 5.04 -0.19
CA VAL A 81 -3.73 4.24 -1.36
C VAL A 81 -3.34 5.02 -2.61
N ALA A 82 -2.38 4.52 -3.37
CA ALA A 82 -1.95 5.15 -4.61
C ALA A 82 -2.98 4.93 -5.73
N LEU A 83 -3.20 5.96 -6.54
CA LEU A 83 -3.96 5.93 -7.77
C LEU A 83 -3.01 6.11 -8.96
N SER A 84 -3.17 5.34 -10.04
CA SER A 84 -2.35 5.48 -11.24
C SER A 84 -3.14 5.23 -12.52
N MET A 85 -2.84 5.99 -13.57
CA MET A 85 -3.44 5.75 -14.91
C MET A 85 -2.84 4.51 -15.59
N TYR A 86 -1.55 4.27 -15.43
CA TYR A 86 -0.80 3.22 -16.12
C TYR A 86 0.21 2.52 -15.22
N GLY A 87 0.43 1.24 -15.53
CA GLY A 87 1.35 0.36 -14.82
C GLY A 87 2.83 0.60 -15.10
N ASN A 88 3.38 1.75 -14.73
CA ASN A 88 4.82 1.93 -14.74
C ASN A 88 5.43 1.29 -13.49
N GLU A 89 6.17 0.20 -13.67
CA GLU A 89 6.78 -0.59 -12.59
C GLU A 89 7.65 0.25 -11.64
N ASN A 90 8.28 1.32 -12.15
CA ASN A 90 9.09 2.21 -11.33
C ASN A 90 8.23 2.99 -10.31
N TYR A 91 7.02 3.39 -10.68
CA TYR A 91 6.13 4.14 -9.79
C TYR A 91 5.58 3.25 -8.66
N TYR A 92 5.25 1.99 -8.95
CA TYR A 92 4.82 1.04 -7.91
C TYR A 92 5.88 0.88 -6.84
N THR A 93 7.12 0.60 -7.27
CA THR A 93 8.26 0.44 -6.37
C THR A 93 8.48 1.70 -5.51
N GLN A 94 8.41 2.89 -6.11
CA GLN A 94 8.64 4.14 -5.40
C GLN A 94 7.52 4.44 -4.39
N MET A 95 6.25 4.22 -4.74
CA MET A 95 5.10 4.43 -3.83
C MET A 95 5.12 3.45 -2.65
N ILE A 96 5.44 2.17 -2.90
CA ILE A 96 5.60 1.17 -1.84
C ILE A 96 6.73 1.58 -0.88
N ASN A 97 7.88 2.01 -1.42
CA ASN A 97 9.01 2.48 -0.62
C ASN A 97 8.71 3.79 0.12
N ALA A 98 7.80 4.62 -0.41
CA ALA A 98 7.31 5.80 0.29
C ALA A 98 6.35 5.44 1.45
N GLY A 99 5.80 4.22 1.47
CA GLY A 99 4.94 3.72 2.56
C GLY A 99 3.47 3.56 2.19
N ALA A 100 3.11 3.65 0.90
CA ALA A 100 1.73 3.39 0.48
C ALA A 100 1.32 1.96 0.86
N LYS A 101 0.11 1.82 1.45
CA LYS A 101 -0.46 0.54 1.88
C LYS A 101 -1.39 -0.06 0.83
N GLY A 102 -1.80 0.72 -0.17
CA GLY A 102 -2.64 0.26 -1.26
C GLY A 102 -2.24 0.84 -2.60
N PHE A 103 -2.66 0.15 -3.67
CA PHE A 103 -2.46 0.61 -5.03
C PHE A 103 -3.63 0.18 -5.93
N ILE A 104 -4.26 1.15 -6.61
CA ILE A 104 -5.38 0.95 -7.51
C ILE A 104 -5.08 1.65 -8.84
N LEU A 105 -5.49 1.04 -9.93
CA LEU A 105 -5.50 1.72 -11.22
C LEU A 105 -6.72 2.64 -11.34
N LYS A 106 -6.58 3.81 -11.93
CA LYS A 106 -7.71 4.76 -12.14
C LYS A 106 -8.82 4.20 -13.04
N ASN A 107 -8.55 3.14 -13.79
CA ASN A 107 -9.53 2.40 -14.58
C ASN A 107 -10.13 1.18 -13.84
N SER A 108 -9.77 0.96 -12.58
CA SER A 108 -10.38 -0.08 -11.74
C SER A 108 -11.83 0.24 -11.41
N GLY A 109 -12.61 -0.81 -11.14
CA GLY A 109 -14.00 -0.66 -10.71
C GLY A 109 -14.14 -0.18 -9.27
N ILE A 110 -15.35 0.28 -8.92
CA ILE A 110 -15.66 0.75 -7.55
C ILE A 110 -15.42 -0.34 -6.50
N GLN A 111 -15.55 -1.60 -6.85
CA GLN A 111 -15.28 -2.74 -5.96
C GLN A 111 -13.80 -2.78 -5.52
N ASP A 112 -12.86 -2.43 -6.40
CA ASP A 112 -11.44 -2.35 -6.04
C ASP A 112 -11.18 -1.21 -5.03
N VAL A 113 -11.90 -0.09 -5.19
CA VAL A 113 -11.83 1.04 -4.26
C VAL A 113 -12.34 0.64 -2.89
N GLU A 114 -13.50 -0.04 -2.84
CA GLU A 114 -14.08 -0.54 -1.60
C GLU A 114 -13.17 -1.56 -0.91
N ASN A 115 -12.67 -2.54 -1.66
CA ASN A 115 -11.73 -3.54 -1.15
C ASN A 115 -10.45 -2.90 -0.59
N ALA A 116 -9.93 -1.85 -1.25
CA ALA A 116 -8.77 -1.12 -0.75
C ALA A 116 -9.05 -0.45 0.59
N ILE A 117 -10.19 0.26 0.73
CA ILE A 117 -10.59 0.88 2.00
C ILE A 117 -10.66 -0.17 3.10
N GLN A 118 -11.40 -1.27 2.87
CA GLN A 118 -11.60 -2.32 3.88
C GLN A 118 -10.27 -2.96 4.31
N ASN A 119 -9.39 -3.23 3.37
CA ASN A 119 -8.09 -3.84 3.66
C ASN A 119 -7.17 -2.90 4.44
N VAL A 120 -6.99 -1.65 3.99
CA VAL A 120 -6.08 -0.72 4.68
C VAL A 120 -6.58 -0.33 6.07
N MET A 121 -7.90 -0.24 6.26
CA MET A 121 -8.52 -0.01 7.57
C MET A 121 -8.37 -1.20 8.52
N SER A 122 -8.23 -2.40 7.97
CA SER A 122 -7.96 -3.62 8.75
C SER A 122 -6.45 -3.85 9.03
N GLY A 123 -5.60 -2.89 8.64
CA GLY A 123 -4.15 -2.99 8.77
C GLY A 123 -3.47 -3.88 7.72
N ASN A 124 -4.20 -4.28 6.68
CA ASN A 124 -3.69 -5.05 5.56
C ASN A 124 -3.29 -4.12 4.40
N ASN A 125 -2.57 -4.66 3.44
CA ASN A 125 -2.27 -3.96 2.19
C ASN A 125 -3.25 -4.41 1.10
N TYR A 126 -3.51 -3.52 0.14
CA TYR A 126 -4.31 -3.84 -1.03
C TYR A 126 -3.57 -3.51 -2.33
N PHE A 127 -3.36 -4.52 -3.15
CA PHE A 127 -2.82 -4.39 -4.50
C PHE A 127 -3.71 -5.22 -5.42
N SER A 128 -4.25 -4.61 -6.48
CA SER A 128 -5.02 -5.38 -7.45
C SER A 128 -4.15 -6.51 -8.02
N GLN A 129 -4.78 -7.61 -8.43
CA GLN A 129 -4.07 -8.78 -8.96
C GLN A 129 -3.16 -8.42 -10.14
N GLU A 130 -3.59 -7.50 -10.98
CA GLU A 130 -2.80 -7.00 -12.12
C GLU A 130 -1.52 -6.29 -11.66
N ILE A 131 -1.63 -5.41 -10.66
CA ILE A 131 -0.48 -4.69 -10.10
C ILE A 131 0.48 -5.65 -9.43
N PHE A 132 -0.04 -6.61 -8.67
CA PHE A 132 0.77 -7.62 -8.01
C PHE A 132 1.59 -8.46 -9.03
N GLN A 133 0.95 -8.91 -10.12
CA GLN A 133 1.66 -9.63 -11.19
C GLN A 133 2.73 -8.78 -11.86
N ARG A 134 2.47 -7.49 -12.13
CA ARG A 134 3.46 -6.57 -12.72
C ARG A 134 4.64 -6.30 -11.80
N LEU A 135 4.41 -6.13 -10.49
CA LEU A 135 5.47 -6.00 -9.50
C LEU A 135 6.41 -7.21 -9.52
N ILE A 136 5.84 -8.41 -9.56
CA ILE A 136 6.60 -9.65 -9.61
C ILE A 136 7.41 -9.77 -10.91
N GLN A 137 6.81 -9.50 -12.07
CA GLN A 137 7.49 -9.54 -13.37
C GLN A 137 8.63 -8.51 -13.49
N GLY A 138 8.44 -7.31 -12.95
CA GLY A 138 9.47 -6.26 -12.94
C GLY A 138 10.68 -6.59 -12.09
N LEU A 139 10.48 -7.32 -11.00
CA LEU A 139 11.56 -7.74 -10.09
C LEU A 139 12.41 -8.87 -10.66
N GLY A 140 11.82 -9.78 -11.44
CA GLY A 140 12.55 -10.86 -12.09
C GLY A 140 13.60 -10.39 -13.13
N ARG A 141 13.51 -9.16 -13.62
CA ARG A 141 14.45 -8.57 -14.58
C ARG A 141 15.69 -7.92 -13.97
N LYS A 142 15.74 -7.72 -12.66
CA LYS A 142 16.86 -7.09 -11.94
C LYS A 142 17.53 -8.04 -10.95
N GLN A 143 18.01 -9.19 -11.41
CA GLN A 143 18.88 -10.03 -10.56
C GLN A 143 20.28 -9.40 -10.44
N GLN A 144 20.52 -8.66 -9.36
CA GLN A 144 21.84 -8.52 -8.78
C GLN A 144 21.80 -9.06 -7.36
N LYS A 145 22.64 -10.07 -7.10
CA LYS A 145 22.81 -10.71 -5.79
C LYS A 145 23.15 -9.65 -4.74
N SER A 146 22.25 -9.43 -3.79
CA SER A 146 22.52 -8.69 -2.56
C SER A 146 22.54 -9.67 -1.38
N VAL A 147 23.52 -9.49 -0.50
CA VAL A 147 23.73 -10.28 0.72
C VAL A 147 22.47 -10.21 1.59
N ASN A 148 21.91 -11.37 1.91
CA ASN A 148 20.75 -11.50 2.80
C ASN A 148 21.09 -11.01 4.21
N PRO A 149 20.31 -10.11 4.84
CA PRO A 149 20.22 -10.09 6.28
C PRO A 149 19.65 -11.45 6.72
N GLU A 150 20.26 -12.06 7.71
CA GLU A 150 19.89 -13.42 8.16
C GLU A 150 18.46 -13.45 8.72
N LEU A 151 17.49 -13.74 7.86
CA LEU A 151 16.17 -14.16 8.31
C LEU A 151 16.32 -15.54 8.95
N SER A 152 15.66 -15.78 10.08
CA SER A 152 15.57 -17.13 10.62
C SER A 152 14.74 -18.00 9.68
N ALA A 153 14.93 -19.32 9.72
CA ALA A 153 14.15 -20.28 8.92
C ALA A 153 12.62 -20.06 9.08
N ARG A 154 12.19 -19.66 10.29
CA ARG A 154 10.79 -19.37 10.59
C ARG A 154 10.31 -18.07 9.92
N GLU A 155 11.15 -17.07 9.87
CA GLU A 155 10.84 -15.82 9.18
C GLU A 155 10.78 -16.01 7.67
N GLU A 156 11.68 -16.81 7.09
CA GLU A 156 11.63 -17.17 5.65
C GLU A 156 10.34 -17.92 5.29
N GLU A 157 9.91 -18.87 6.14
CA GLU A 157 8.65 -19.60 5.95
C GLU A 157 7.45 -18.66 5.97
N ILE A 158 7.42 -17.69 6.89
CA ILE A 158 6.38 -16.66 6.97
C ILE A 158 6.43 -15.74 5.75
N VAL A 159 7.63 -15.31 5.32
CA VAL A 159 7.81 -14.51 4.09
C VAL A 159 7.26 -15.25 2.87
N PHE A 160 7.54 -16.54 2.74
CA PHE A 160 7.02 -17.37 1.66
C PHE A 160 5.47 -17.39 1.64
N LEU A 161 4.84 -17.53 2.81
CA LEU A 161 3.38 -17.54 2.93
C LEU A 161 2.76 -16.16 2.67
N ILE A 162 3.44 -15.09 3.08
CA ILE A 162 3.07 -13.71 2.72
C ILE A 162 3.07 -13.54 1.20
N CYS A 163 4.08 -14.04 0.51
CA CYS A 163 4.17 -13.99 -0.96
C CYS A 163 3.07 -14.83 -1.65
N LYS A 164 2.51 -15.81 -0.96
CA LYS A 164 1.33 -16.57 -1.41
C LYS A 164 0.01 -15.83 -1.16
N GLY A 165 0.04 -14.64 -0.59
CA GLY A 165 -1.14 -13.81 -0.32
C GLY A 165 -1.92 -14.18 0.94
N LEU A 166 -1.37 -15.02 1.84
CA LEU A 166 -2.06 -15.42 3.05
C LEU A 166 -2.12 -14.27 4.07
N SER A 167 -3.27 -14.13 4.71
CA SER A 167 -3.47 -13.26 5.88
C SER A 167 -2.74 -13.78 7.11
N ASN A 168 -2.55 -12.94 8.12
CA ASN A 168 -1.89 -13.31 9.37
C ASN A 168 -2.60 -14.46 10.08
N GLN A 169 -3.94 -14.53 9.97
CA GLN A 169 -4.72 -15.63 10.56
C GLN A 169 -4.47 -16.93 9.81
N GLU A 170 -4.51 -16.92 8.47
CA GLU A 170 -4.26 -18.12 7.66
C GLU A 170 -2.81 -18.64 7.84
N ILE A 171 -1.84 -17.72 7.99
CA ILE A 171 -0.46 -18.08 8.32
C ILE A 171 -0.39 -18.74 9.71
N ALA A 172 -1.06 -18.15 10.69
CA ALA A 172 -1.11 -18.68 12.05
C ALA A 172 -1.69 -20.09 12.08
N ASP A 173 -2.82 -20.30 11.41
CA ASP A 173 -3.49 -21.60 11.32
C ASP A 173 -2.60 -22.64 10.63
N LYS A 174 -1.97 -22.26 9.52
CA LYS A 174 -1.10 -23.13 8.73
C LYS A 174 0.18 -23.54 9.44
N LEU A 175 0.71 -22.65 10.27
CA LEU A 175 1.97 -22.85 10.99
C LEU A 175 1.78 -23.29 12.45
N TYR A 176 0.53 -23.51 12.86
CA TYR A 176 0.17 -23.87 14.25
C TYR A 176 0.68 -22.84 15.27
N LEU A 177 0.53 -21.54 14.95
CA LEU A 177 0.90 -20.42 15.79
C LEU A 177 -0.33 -19.62 16.23
N SER A 178 -0.15 -18.70 17.18
CA SER A 178 -1.13 -17.66 17.42
C SER A 178 -0.98 -16.52 16.38
N LYS A 179 -2.07 -15.84 16.04
CA LYS A 179 -2.02 -14.63 15.19
C LYS A 179 -1.01 -13.62 15.74
N ARG A 180 -1.01 -13.41 17.07
CA ARG A 180 -0.06 -12.50 17.76
C ARG A 180 1.41 -12.90 17.53
N THR A 181 1.70 -14.18 17.45
CA THR A 181 3.04 -14.68 17.16
C THR A 181 3.44 -14.35 15.72
N VAL A 182 2.51 -14.52 14.75
CA VAL A 182 2.74 -14.15 13.35
C VAL A 182 2.93 -12.65 13.23
N ASP A 183 2.12 -11.82 13.90
CA ASP A 183 2.26 -10.36 13.90
C ASP A 183 3.66 -9.96 14.39
N LYS A 184 4.16 -10.60 15.45
CA LYS A 184 5.51 -10.34 15.98
C LYS A 184 6.63 -10.74 15.00
N HIS A 185 6.50 -11.88 14.32
CA HIS A 185 7.43 -12.25 13.26
C HIS A 185 7.42 -11.26 12.10
N ARG A 186 6.25 -10.74 11.70
CA ARG A 186 6.15 -9.73 10.63
C ARG A 186 6.84 -8.43 11.01
N GLU A 187 6.70 -7.96 12.25
CA GLU A 187 7.44 -6.80 12.75
C GLU A 187 8.97 -7.01 12.62
N ASN A 188 9.46 -8.17 13.03
CA ASN A 188 10.87 -8.50 12.93
C ASN A 188 11.34 -8.59 11.48
N ILE A 189 10.52 -9.19 10.57
CA ILE A 189 10.82 -9.28 9.14
C ILE A 189 10.89 -7.87 8.53
N LEU A 190 9.91 -7.00 8.80
CA LEU A 190 9.92 -5.60 8.33
C LEU A 190 11.20 -4.87 8.76
N SER A 191 11.58 -5.03 10.04
CA SER A 191 12.81 -4.43 10.58
C SER A 191 14.07 -4.97 9.90
N LYS A 192 14.21 -6.31 9.80
CA LYS A 192 15.38 -6.97 9.22
C LYS A 192 15.54 -6.70 7.73
N THR A 193 14.42 -6.65 7.00
CA THR A 193 14.42 -6.41 5.55
C THR A 193 14.41 -4.92 5.18
N HIS A 194 14.36 -4.03 6.18
CA HIS A 194 14.15 -2.60 6.03
C HIS A 194 12.92 -2.26 5.16
N SER A 195 11.90 -3.12 5.23
CA SER A 195 10.65 -2.95 4.49
C SER A 195 9.66 -2.13 5.33
N LYS A 196 8.93 -1.21 4.71
CA LYS A 196 7.91 -0.40 5.40
C LYS A 196 6.54 -1.10 5.48
N ASN A 197 6.30 -2.08 4.62
CA ASN A 197 5.00 -2.75 4.49
C ASN A 197 5.14 -4.15 3.86
N THR A 198 4.01 -4.87 3.74
CA THR A 198 3.95 -6.21 3.15
C THR A 198 4.48 -6.27 1.71
N ALA A 199 4.16 -5.26 0.89
CA ALA A 199 4.66 -5.23 -0.48
C ALA A 199 6.19 -5.09 -0.52
N GLY A 200 6.78 -4.34 0.41
CA GLY A 200 8.23 -4.28 0.61
C GLY A 200 8.83 -5.65 0.94
N ILE A 201 8.16 -6.45 1.81
CA ILE A 201 8.57 -7.83 2.12
C ILE A 201 8.54 -8.70 0.86
N VAL A 202 7.48 -8.62 0.05
CA VAL A 202 7.36 -9.38 -1.21
C VAL A 202 8.47 -8.99 -2.18
N MET A 203 8.73 -7.70 -2.35
CA MET A 203 9.83 -7.20 -3.18
C MET A 203 11.19 -7.72 -2.70
N TYR A 204 11.40 -7.70 -1.39
CA TYR A 204 12.62 -8.26 -0.78
C TYR A 204 12.75 -9.76 -1.07
N ALA A 205 11.68 -10.54 -0.90
CA ALA A 205 11.67 -11.98 -1.11
C ALA A 205 12.05 -12.36 -2.56
N VAL A 206 11.46 -11.68 -3.54
CA VAL A 206 11.76 -11.91 -4.96
C VAL A 206 13.20 -11.49 -5.29
N LYS A 207 13.63 -10.30 -4.82
CA LYS A 207 14.99 -9.79 -5.05
C LYS A 207 16.06 -10.71 -4.50
N ASN A 208 15.81 -11.41 -3.40
CA ASN A 208 16.76 -12.28 -2.72
C ASN A 208 16.54 -13.78 -3.03
N GLY A 209 15.63 -14.11 -3.97
CA GLY A 209 15.42 -15.50 -4.39
C GLY A 209 14.75 -16.40 -3.35
N ILE A 210 14.06 -15.81 -2.35
CA ILE A 210 13.27 -16.58 -1.36
C ILE A 210 12.02 -17.16 -2.02
N VAL A 211 11.51 -16.51 -3.06
CA VAL A 211 10.38 -16.98 -3.87
C VAL A 211 10.78 -16.89 -5.34
N GLU A 212 10.65 -18.01 -6.04
CA GLU A 212 10.74 -18.07 -7.50
C GLU A 212 9.41 -17.65 -8.12
N VAL A 213 9.46 -16.93 -9.24
CA VAL A 213 8.32 -16.38 -9.97
C VAL A 213 8.13 -17.11 -11.28
#